data_92294fba9309037b17e1e1fb0a7bc1cc
#
_entry.id   92294fba9309037b17e1e1fb0a7bc1cc
#
_cell.length_a   1.000
_cell.length_b   1.000
_cell.length_c   1.000
_cell.angle_alpha   90.00
_cell.angle_beta   90.00
_cell.angle_gamma   90.00
#
_symmetry.space_group_name_H-M   'P 1'
#
loop_
_entity.id
_entity.type
_entity.pdbx_description
1 polymer ?
#
loop_
_entity_poly.entity_id
_entity_poly.type
_entity_poly.pdbx_seq_one_letter_code
_entity_poly.pdbx_strand_id
1 'polypeptide(L)'
;MGYTRRRVLAGLGLAGLEAAMSPIKKAAASSPFKSWAAVAGSCPFRLAVISDEITQDFERACQIVSADFGLHWIELRSMWDKNVTKLDAKQVEDARKILAKNNLQVTDIASPLFKTDWPGAPRSSQSEARDQFHADFDASGQDRLLKRCISLCKSFNTDRIRCFDYWRLDDQKPYRAAINAKLQQAAERCAKDNIILLLENEMSCNTATGEESATVLKAIPNRNFMLNWDPGNAAALGSTPYPTGYELLPKDRVGHCHCKDVVSKPDHKYDWAPVGAGSVDWVGQLHALQRDGFHYGLSLETHWRGPGTPEASTRVSMDGLKKTLTKAGISC
;
A
#
# COMPACT_ATOMS: atom_id res chain seq x y z
N MET A 1 11.31 55.75 -68.33
CA MET A 1 10.80 54.78 -69.30
C MET A 1 10.30 53.59 -68.47
N GLY A 2 9.15 53.39 -68.08
CA GLY A 2 7.87 53.34 -68.74
C GLY A 2 7.62 51.96 -69.30
N TYR A 3 6.82 51.13 -68.62
CA TYR A 3 5.65 50.47 -69.15
C TYR A 3 4.92 49.60 -68.11
N THR A 4 3.72 49.97 -67.83
CA THR A 4 2.59 49.31 -67.24
C THR A 4 1.98 48.22 -68.11
N ARG A 5 1.41 47.13 -67.60
CA ARG A 5 0.18 46.43 -68.04
C ARG A 5 -0.23 45.41 -66.98
N ARG A 6 -1.19 45.60 -66.20
CA ARG A 6 -2.69 45.36 -66.28
C ARG A 6 -3.10 43.93 -66.58
N ARG A 7 -3.72 43.37 -65.49
CA ARG A 7 -4.96 42.54 -65.37
C ARG A 7 -5.06 41.20 -66.11
N VAL A 8 -5.43 40.18 -65.35
CA VAL A 8 -6.75 39.48 -65.43
C VAL A 8 -7.04 38.75 -64.18
N LEU A 9 -8.28 38.91 -63.65
CA LEU A 9 -8.93 38.16 -62.60
C LEU A 9 -9.35 36.76 -63.12
N ALA A 10 -9.11 35.69 -62.33
CA ALA A 10 -9.97 34.52 -62.37
C ALA A 10 -10.07 34.00 -60.96
N GLY A 11 -11.23 34.10 -60.34
CA GLY A 11 -11.59 33.54 -59.08
C GLY A 11 -11.81 32.03 -59.21
N LEU A 12 -11.29 31.31 -58.26
CA LEU A 12 -11.70 29.94 -57.97
C LEU A 12 -11.87 29.82 -56.45
N GLY A 13 -13.08 29.55 -56.06
CA GLY A 13 -13.48 29.37 -54.66
C GLY A 13 -12.79 28.19 -54.03
N LEU A 14 -12.19 28.43 -52.90
CA LEU A 14 -11.75 27.39 -51.98
C LEU A 14 -12.92 27.09 -51.02
N ALA A 15 -13.58 25.96 -51.27
CA ALA A 15 -14.49 25.37 -50.30
C ALA A 15 -13.65 24.90 -49.07
N GLY A 16 -13.95 25.47 -47.92
CA GLY A 16 -13.36 25.09 -46.67
C GLY A 16 -13.81 23.69 -46.28
N LEU A 17 -12.87 22.77 -46.15
CA LEU A 17 -13.06 21.53 -45.37
C LEU A 17 -12.74 21.86 -43.92
N GLU A 18 -13.71 22.15 -43.11
CA GLU A 18 -13.63 22.06 -41.68
C GLU A 18 -13.61 20.57 -41.31
N ALA A 19 -12.40 20.03 -41.03
CA ALA A 19 -12.25 18.73 -40.41
C ALA A 19 -12.68 18.85 -38.94
N ALA A 20 -13.90 18.40 -38.66
CA ALA A 20 -14.39 18.22 -37.29
C ALA A 20 -13.49 17.23 -36.54
N MET A 21 -12.59 17.73 -35.74
CA MET A 21 -11.86 16.91 -34.75
C MET A 21 -12.84 16.50 -33.66
N SER A 22 -13.42 15.31 -33.78
CA SER A 22 -14.16 14.68 -32.71
C SER A 22 -13.19 14.42 -31.53
N PRO A 23 -13.57 14.76 -30.30
CA PRO A 23 -12.72 14.46 -29.14
C PRO A 23 -12.63 12.95 -28.98
N ILE A 24 -11.40 12.39 -29.08
CA ILE A 24 -11.11 11.02 -28.74
C ILE A 24 -11.44 10.86 -27.25
N LYS A 25 -12.57 10.26 -26.96
CA LYS A 25 -12.89 9.79 -25.60
C LYS A 25 -11.80 8.79 -25.23
N LYS A 26 -10.89 9.18 -24.33
CA LYS A 26 -10.00 8.23 -23.66
C LYS A 26 -10.89 7.20 -22.97
N ALA A 27 -10.99 6.01 -23.53
CA ALA A 27 -11.56 4.87 -22.86
C ALA A 27 -10.72 4.65 -21.60
N ALA A 28 -11.31 4.86 -20.44
CA ALA A 28 -10.73 4.41 -19.19
C ALA A 28 -10.62 2.89 -19.32
N ALA A 29 -9.39 2.37 -19.31
CA ALA A 29 -9.17 0.95 -19.31
C ALA A 29 -9.86 0.39 -18.06
N SER A 30 -10.96 -0.34 -18.26
CA SER A 30 -11.64 -1.06 -17.20
C SER A 30 -10.66 -2.10 -16.66
N SER A 31 -10.35 -2.02 -15.37
CA SER A 31 -9.58 -3.04 -14.68
C SER A 31 -10.23 -4.42 -14.95
N PRO A 32 -9.46 -5.46 -15.35
CA PRO A 32 -10.00 -6.80 -15.55
C PRO A 32 -10.44 -7.46 -14.24
N PHE A 33 -10.07 -6.90 -13.10
CA PHE A 33 -10.64 -7.26 -11.82
C PHE A 33 -12.05 -6.68 -11.77
N LYS A 34 -13.07 -7.56 -11.62
CA LYS A 34 -14.46 -7.14 -11.46
C LYS A 34 -14.47 -5.95 -10.52
N SER A 35 -14.99 -4.81 -11.01
CA SER A 35 -15.32 -3.71 -10.14
C SER A 35 -16.32 -4.28 -9.14
N TRP A 36 -15.83 -4.60 -7.94
CA TRP A 36 -16.72 -4.95 -6.86
C TRP A 36 -17.55 -3.71 -6.61
N ALA A 37 -18.78 -3.74 -7.13
CA ALA A 37 -19.77 -2.77 -6.75
C ALA A 37 -19.70 -2.69 -5.23
N ALA A 38 -19.52 -1.48 -4.70
CA ALA A 38 -19.54 -1.26 -3.28
C ALA A 38 -20.75 -2.02 -2.75
N VAL A 39 -20.50 -3.06 -1.94
CA VAL A 39 -21.55 -3.59 -1.07
C VAL A 39 -22.04 -2.36 -0.35
N ALA A 40 -23.32 -2.03 -0.51
CA ALA A 40 -23.91 -0.79 -0.05
C ALA A 40 -23.87 -0.73 1.49
N GLY A 41 -22.68 -0.50 2.00
CA GLY A 41 -22.35 -0.19 3.38
C GLY A 41 -21.63 1.16 3.33
N SER A 42 -21.96 2.02 4.22
CA SER A 42 -21.55 3.43 4.28
C SER A 42 -20.03 3.67 4.44
N CYS A 43 -19.19 2.62 4.57
CA CYS A 43 -17.76 2.78 4.76
C CYS A 43 -17.05 3.13 3.44
N PRO A 44 -16.36 4.28 3.36
CA PRO A 44 -15.59 4.65 2.17
C PRO A 44 -14.33 3.78 1.98
N PHE A 45 -13.90 3.03 2.98
CA PHE A 45 -12.67 2.24 3.00
C PHE A 45 -12.96 0.74 2.97
N ARG A 46 -12.00 -0.04 2.48
CA ARG A 46 -11.96 -1.50 2.67
C ARG A 46 -11.30 -1.76 4.03
N LEU A 47 -12.09 -1.68 5.10
CA LEU A 47 -11.58 -1.87 6.45
C LEU A 47 -11.12 -3.31 6.63
N ALA A 48 -9.86 -3.49 7.05
CA ALA A 48 -9.19 -4.78 7.13
C ALA A 48 -8.31 -4.89 8.37
N VAL A 49 -7.70 -6.04 8.55
CA VAL A 49 -6.66 -6.30 9.54
C VAL A 49 -5.67 -7.32 8.99
N ILE A 50 -4.41 -7.18 9.36
CA ILE A 50 -3.37 -8.16 9.01
C ILE A 50 -3.62 -9.46 9.78
N SER A 51 -3.66 -10.59 9.08
CA SER A 51 -4.07 -11.90 9.59
C SER A 51 -3.36 -12.33 10.87
N ASP A 52 -2.04 -12.22 10.92
CA ASP A 52 -1.22 -12.68 12.04
C ASP A 52 -1.04 -11.66 13.17
N GLU A 53 -1.59 -10.45 13.03
CA GLU A 53 -1.84 -9.57 14.17
C GLU A 53 -2.87 -10.17 15.14
N ILE A 54 -3.73 -11.07 14.65
CA ILE A 54 -4.74 -11.77 15.44
C ILE A 54 -4.15 -13.07 15.99
N THR A 55 -3.77 -13.99 15.11
CA THR A 55 -3.22 -15.30 15.45
C THR A 55 -2.62 -15.99 14.24
N GLN A 56 -1.74 -16.98 14.46
CA GLN A 56 -1.23 -17.86 13.40
C GLN A 56 -2.24 -18.95 12.99
N ASP A 57 -3.29 -19.20 13.79
CA ASP A 57 -4.45 -20.00 13.36
C ASP A 57 -5.29 -19.19 12.38
N PHE A 58 -5.13 -19.48 11.09
CA PHE A 58 -5.76 -18.71 10.04
C PHE A 58 -7.29 -18.84 10.01
N GLU A 59 -7.83 -20.00 10.34
CA GLU A 59 -9.29 -20.17 10.41
C GLU A 59 -9.88 -19.32 11.55
N ARG A 60 -9.24 -19.34 12.71
CA ARG A 60 -9.61 -18.49 13.85
C ARG A 60 -9.48 -17.00 13.51
N ALA A 61 -8.40 -16.58 12.84
CA ALA A 61 -8.24 -15.20 12.41
C ALA A 61 -9.40 -14.77 11.49
N CYS A 62 -9.74 -15.57 10.49
CA CYS A 62 -10.84 -15.26 9.56
C CYS A 62 -12.20 -15.21 10.25
N GLN A 63 -12.47 -16.08 11.23
CA GLN A 63 -13.70 -16.05 12.05
C GLN A 63 -13.81 -14.74 12.83
N ILE A 64 -12.72 -14.30 13.49
CA ILE A 64 -12.69 -13.03 14.22
C ILE A 64 -12.91 -11.85 13.29
N VAL A 65 -12.26 -11.82 12.14
CA VAL A 65 -12.43 -10.74 11.15
C VAL A 65 -13.87 -10.64 10.69
N SER A 66 -14.49 -11.75 10.31
CA SER A 66 -15.84 -11.73 9.74
C SER A 66 -16.93 -11.65 10.82
N ALA A 67 -16.91 -12.52 11.83
CA ALA A 67 -17.99 -12.63 12.80
C ALA A 67 -17.88 -11.62 13.94
N ASP A 68 -16.66 -11.44 14.51
CA ASP A 68 -16.52 -10.59 15.69
C ASP A 68 -16.31 -9.12 15.31
N PHE A 69 -15.54 -8.85 14.24
CA PHE A 69 -15.31 -7.48 13.76
C PHE A 69 -16.33 -7.02 12.72
N GLY A 70 -17.07 -7.93 12.08
CA GLY A 70 -18.03 -7.60 11.03
C GLY A 70 -17.37 -7.09 9.73
N LEU A 71 -16.11 -7.47 9.45
CA LEU A 71 -15.36 -7.02 8.29
C LEU A 71 -15.50 -8.01 7.13
N HIS A 72 -15.28 -7.48 5.90
CA HIS A 72 -15.28 -8.25 4.67
C HIS A 72 -13.90 -8.37 4.03
N TRP A 73 -12.87 -7.75 4.62
CA TRP A 73 -11.53 -7.68 4.07
C TRP A 73 -10.50 -8.12 5.09
N ILE A 74 -9.45 -8.80 4.61
CA ILE A 74 -8.30 -9.22 5.40
C ILE A 74 -7.02 -9.01 4.58
N GLU A 75 -5.94 -8.69 5.26
CA GLU A 75 -4.60 -8.59 4.67
C GLU A 75 -3.79 -9.84 5.00
N LEU A 76 -3.09 -10.41 4.01
CA LEU A 76 -2.37 -11.67 4.18
C LEU A 76 -0.87 -11.45 4.34
N ARG A 77 -0.33 -11.65 5.55
CA ARG A 77 1.11 -11.59 5.85
C ARG A 77 1.66 -12.96 6.26
N SER A 78 1.14 -13.54 7.31
CA SER A 78 1.58 -14.81 7.86
C SER A 78 0.41 -15.64 8.39
N MET A 79 0.55 -16.97 8.35
CA MET A 79 -0.40 -17.93 8.87
C MET A 79 0.28 -19.29 9.05
N TRP A 80 -0.16 -20.06 10.04
CA TRP A 80 0.43 -21.39 10.34
C TRP A 80 1.95 -21.33 10.53
N ASP A 81 2.43 -20.26 11.19
CA ASP A 81 3.85 -19.95 11.42
C ASP A 81 4.70 -19.85 10.15
N LYS A 82 4.06 -19.47 9.02
CA LYS A 82 4.70 -19.26 7.73
C LYS A 82 4.31 -17.94 7.13
N ASN A 83 5.28 -17.23 6.57
CA ASN A 83 4.95 -16.11 5.68
C ASN A 83 4.12 -16.62 4.50
N VAL A 84 3.12 -15.83 4.06
CA VAL A 84 2.21 -16.19 2.95
C VAL A 84 2.96 -16.60 1.67
N THR A 85 4.16 -16.05 1.45
CA THR A 85 4.98 -16.36 0.29
C THR A 85 5.63 -17.76 0.35
N LYS A 86 5.71 -18.35 1.55
CA LYS A 86 6.27 -19.70 1.79
C LYS A 86 5.21 -20.81 1.82
N LEU A 87 3.93 -20.49 1.67
CA LEU A 87 2.86 -21.50 1.61
C LEU A 87 3.02 -22.40 0.38
N ASP A 88 2.81 -23.69 0.54
CA ASP A 88 2.72 -24.63 -0.58
C ASP A 88 1.35 -24.57 -1.28
N ALA A 89 1.19 -25.31 -2.37
CA ALA A 89 -0.04 -25.27 -3.17
C ALA A 89 -1.28 -25.74 -2.39
N LYS A 90 -1.11 -26.75 -1.50
CA LYS A 90 -2.19 -27.24 -0.65
C LYS A 90 -2.60 -26.18 0.39
N GLN A 91 -1.63 -25.56 1.03
CA GLN A 91 -1.88 -24.50 2.01
C GLN A 91 -2.57 -23.28 1.37
N VAL A 92 -2.17 -22.89 0.15
CA VAL A 92 -2.86 -21.82 -0.60
C VAL A 92 -4.32 -22.18 -0.87
N GLU A 93 -4.60 -23.41 -1.28
CA GLU A 93 -5.98 -23.86 -1.54
C GLU A 93 -6.79 -23.96 -0.23
N ASP A 94 -6.20 -24.43 0.85
CA ASP A 94 -6.86 -24.48 2.16
C ASP A 94 -7.19 -23.06 2.66
N ALA A 95 -6.25 -22.11 2.51
CA ALA A 95 -6.49 -20.69 2.85
C ALA A 95 -7.64 -20.10 2.03
N ARG A 96 -7.71 -20.39 0.72
CA ARG A 96 -8.81 -19.94 -0.14
C ARG A 96 -10.17 -20.46 0.32
N LYS A 97 -10.26 -21.73 0.74
CA LYS A 97 -11.49 -22.33 1.28
C LYS A 97 -11.91 -21.65 2.59
N ILE A 98 -10.95 -21.37 3.49
CA ILE A 98 -11.20 -20.67 4.74
C ILE A 98 -11.73 -19.26 4.48
N LEU A 99 -11.11 -18.50 3.55
CA LEU A 99 -11.58 -17.18 3.15
C LEU A 99 -13.00 -17.23 2.59
N ALA A 100 -13.27 -18.17 1.70
CA ALA A 100 -14.61 -18.35 1.10
C ALA A 100 -15.68 -18.72 2.17
N LYS A 101 -15.36 -19.62 3.10
CA LYS A 101 -16.23 -20.01 4.23
C LYS A 101 -16.61 -18.82 5.10
N ASN A 102 -15.69 -17.85 5.27
CA ASN A 102 -15.89 -16.66 6.08
C ASN A 102 -16.32 -15.43 5.27
N ASN A 103 -16.59 -15.58 3.97
CA ASN A 103 -16.98 -14.49 3.06
C ASN A 103 -15.99 -13.31 3.07
N LEU A 104 -14.69 -13.60 3.14
CA LEU A 104 -13.61 -12.62 3.18
C LEU A 104 -12.92 -12.46 1.85
N GLN A 105 -12.55 -11.24 1.55
CA GLN A 105 -11.73 -10.84 0.40
C GLN A 105 -10.37 -10.35 0.88
N VAL A 106 -9.36 -10.45 0.01
CA VAL A 106 -7.99 -10.08 0.34
C VAL A 106 -7.67 -8.69 -0.19
N THR A 107 -7.19 -7.79 0.67
CA THR A 107 -6.76 -6.45 0.27
C THR A 107 -5.49 -6.48 -0.54
N ASP A 108 -4.47 -7.22 -0.05
CA ASP A 108 -3.15 -7.32 -0.66
C ASP A 108 -2.35 -8.51 -0.11
N ILE A 109 -1.24 -8.81 -0.75
CA ILE A 109 -0.21 -9.72 -0.26
C ILE A 109 0.83 -8.89 0.47
N ALA A 110 0.79 -8.89 1.81
CA ALA A 110 1.74 -8.20 2.68
C ALA A 110 3.10 -8.93 2.68
N SER A 111 3.79 -8.89 1.54
CA SER A 111 5.02 -9.62 1.29
C SER A 111 6.23 -8.93 1.92
N PRO A 112 7.34 -9.67 2.18
CA PRO A 112 8.61 -9.11 2.61
C PRO A 112 9.51 -8.70 1.44
N LEU A 113 8.95 -8.49 0.25
CA LEU A 113 9.69 -8.16 -0.97
C LEU A 113 10.59 -6.94 -0.71
N PHE A 114 11.88 -7.10 -0.96
CA PHE A 114 12.94 -6.12 -0.73
C PHE A 114 13.21 -5.73 0.74
N LYS A 115 12.67 -6.45 1.72
CA LYS A 115 13.05 -6.27 3.15
C LYS A 115 14.33 -7.05 3.43
N THR A 116 15.45 -6.60 2.89
CA THR A 116 16.78 -7.24 2.95
C THR A 116 17.88 -6.18 2.76
N ASP A 117 19.16 -6.57 2.92
CA ASP A 117 20.29 -5.68 2.64
C ASP A 117 20.39 -5.34 1.16
N TRP A 118 20.78 -4.10 0.84
CA TRP A 118 21.13 -3.73 -0.53
C TRP A 118 22.47 -4.33 -0.91
N PRO A 119 22.58 -5.06 -2.03
CA PRO A 119 23.84 -5.66 -2.46
C PRO A 119 24.92 -4.61 -2.70
N GLY A 120 26.09 -4.80 -2.05
CA GLY A 120 27.24 -3.93 -2.20
C GLY A 120 27.24 -2.67 -1.32
N ALA A 121 26.21 -2.45 -0.50
CA ALA A 121 26.23 -1.42 0.53
C ALA A 121 26.82 -1.97 1.85
N PRO A 122 27.41 -1.11 2.70
CA PRO A 122 27.74 -1.48 4.07
C PRO A 122 26.49 -1.91 4.83
N ARG A 123 26.66 -2.88 5.75
CA ARG A 123 25.59 -3.23 6.68
C ARG A 123 25.36 -2.08 7.65
N SER A 124 24.11 -1.77 7.93
CA SER A 124 23.69 -0.83 8.97
C SER A 124 23.19 -1.55 10.21
N SER A 125 22.88 -0.81 11.26
CA SER A 125 22.22 -1.34 12.48
C SER A 125 20.90 -2.05 12.15
N GLN A 126 20.21 -1.66 11.07
CA GLN A 126 18.95 -2.27 10.64
C GLN A 126 19.14 -3.64 9.97
N SER A 127 20.34 -3.94 9.48
CA SER A 127 20.65 -5.24 8.86
C SER A 127 20.54 -6.44 9.83
N GLU A 128 20.50 -6.20 11.13
CA GLU A 128 20.33 -7.23 12.16
C GLU A 128 18.86 -7.59 12.41
N ALA A 129 17.92 -6.75 11.95
CA ALA A 129 16.47 -6.95 12.12
C ALA A 129 15.91 -8.03 11.18
N ARG A 130 16.68 -9.08 10.90
CA ARG A 130 16.30 -10.22 10.06
C ARG A 130 15.21 -11.06 10.70
N ASP A 131 14.53 -11.83 9.90
CA ASP A 131 13.50 -12.80 10.31
C ASP A 131 12.24 -12.18 10.98
N GLN A 132 11.94 -10.93 10.69
CA GLN A 132 10.63 -10.40 11.04
C GLN A 132 9.54 -11.13 10.25
N PHE A 133 8.56 -11.69 10.95
CA PHE A 133 7.41 -12.39 10.37
C PHE A 133 7.78 -13.57 9.46
N HIS A 134 8.79 -14.36 9.83
CA HIS A 134 9.27 -15.54 9.08
C HIS A 134 9.65 -15.19 7.62
N ALA A 135 10.22 -14.01 7.42
CA ALA A 135 10.42 -13.36 6.11
C ALA A 135 11.89 -13.31 5.69
N ASP A 136 12.68 -14.33 6.06
CA ASP A 136 14.11 -14.39 5.73
C ASP A 136 14.31 -14.68 4.23
N PHE A 137 14.56 -13.63 3.46
CA PHE A 137 14.90 -13.68 2.04
C PHE A 137 16.12 -12.81 1.75
N ASP A 138 17.14 -13.40 1.14
CA ASP A 138 18.31 -12.67 0.70
C ASP A 138 18.06 -11.83 -0.58
N ALA A 139 19.01 -10.97 -0.92
CA ALA A 139 18.91 -10.12 -2.11
C ALA A 139 18.83 -10.93 -3.41
N SER A 140 19.45 -12.11 -3.50
CA SER A 140 19.46 -12.96 -4.69
C SER A 140 18.10 -13.62 -4.96
N GLY A 141 17.28 -13.79 -3.94
CA GLY A 141 15.96 -14.40 -3.99
C GLY A 141 14.83 -13.47 -4.44
N GLN A 142 15.05 -12.14 -4.52
CA GLN A 142 13.98 -11.16 -4.65
C GLN A 142 13.18 -11.26 -5.97
N ASP A 143 13.81 -11.58 -7.09
CA ASP A 143 13.09 -11.76 -8.36
C ASP A 143 12.19 -13.01 -8.35
N ARG A 144 12.60 -14.07 -7.68
CA ARG A 144 11.80 -15.27 -7.46
C ARG A 144 10.63 -14.98 -6.51
N LEU A 145 10.90 -14.21 -5.44
CA LEU A 145 9.88 -13.76 -4.50
C LEU A 145 8.81 -12.90 -5.19
N LEU A 146 9.20 -11.94 -6.03
CA LEU A 146 8.25 -11.14 -6.82
C LEU A 146 7.36 -12.01 -7.71
N LYS A 147 7.93 -12.99 -8.43
CA LYS A 147 7.15 -13.94 -9.24
C LYS A 147 6.15 -14.72 -8.37
N ARG A 148 6.58 -15.13 -7.17
CA ARG A 148 5.71 -15.83 -6.21
C ARG A 148 4.55 -14.94 -5.76
N CYS A 149 4.82 -13.67 -5.39
CA CYS A 149 3.79 -12.71 -4.98
C CYS A 149 2.76 -12.47 -6.09
N ILE A 150 3.20 -12.32 -7.35
CA ILE A 150 2.30 -12.21 -8.51
C ILE A 150 1.38 -13.44 -8.63
N SER A 151 1.93 -14.65 -8.44
CA SER A 151 1.13 -15.88 -8.44
C SER A 151 0.11 -15.92 -7.30
N LEU A 152 0.50 -15.47 -6.11
CA LEU A 152 -0.39 -15.39 -4.93
C LEU A 152 -1.52 -14.38 -5.13
N CYS A 153 -1.23 -13.22 -5.74
CA CYS A 153 -2.28 -12.25 -6.10
C CYS A 153 -3.37 -12.92 -6.96
N LYS A 154 -2.97 -13.69 -7.96
CA LYS A 154 -3.92 -14.44 -8.80
C LYS A 154 -4.69 -15.50 -8.01
N SER A 155 -4.01 -16.22 -7.10
CA SER A 155 -4.63 -17.25 -6.28
C SER A 155 -5.66 -16.69 -5.30
N PHE A 156 -5.36 -15.55 -4.68
CA PHE A 156 -6.21 -14.91 -3.66
C PHE A 156 -7.13 -13.81 -4.24
N ASN A 157 -7.14 -13.63 -5.56
CA ASN A 157 -7.97 -12.63 -6.25
C ASN A 157 -7.77 -11.21 -5.71
N THR A 158 -6.51 -10.82 -5.48
CA THR A 158 -6.13 -9.44 -5.14
C THR A 158 -5.20 -8.86 -6.21
N ASP A 159 -5.14 -7.54 -6.28
CA ASP A 159 -4.36 -6.81 -7.28
C ASP A 159 -3.18 -6.04 -6.67
N ARG A 160 -2.81 -6.34 -5.39
CA ARG A 160 -1.80 -5.55 -4.67
C ARG A 160 -0.75 -6.43 -4.00
N ILE A 161 0.50 -5.98 -4.08
CA ILE A 161 1.66 -6.57 -3.40
C ILE A 161 2.36 -5.47 -2.61
N ARG A 162 2.53 -5.66 -1.31
CA ARG A 162 3.41 -4.83 -0.50
C ARG A 162 4.88 -5.15 -0.80
N CYS A 163 5.71 -4.11 -0.83
CA CYS A 163 7.17 -4.20 -0.86
C CYS A 163 7.80 -3.15 0.05
N PHE A 164 9.11 -3.27 0.22
CA PHE A 164 9.96 -2.30 0.91
C PHE A 164 11.03 -1.77 -0.04
N ASP A 165 11.97 -0.96 0.45
CA ASP A 165 13.09 -0.45 -0.33
C ASP A 165 14.44 -0.68 0.35
N TYR A 166 14.60 -1.91 0.85
CA TYR A 166 15.78 -2.43 1.55
C TYR A 166 15.98 -1.84 2.95
N TRP A 167 16.77 -2.52 3.79
CA TRP A 167 17.11 -2.03 5.12
C TRP A 167 17.74 -0.64 5.03
N ARG A 168 17.37 0.22 5.99
CA ARG A 168 17.82 1.61 6.04
C ARG A 168 19.32 1.68 6.12
N LEU A 169 19.93 2.36 5.17
CA LEU A 169 21.36 2.63 5.10
C LEU A 169 21.69 3.91 5.89
N ASP A 170 22.86 3.95 6.52
CA ASP A 170 23.34 5.14 7.22
C ASP A 170 23.59 6.30 6.22
N ASP A 171 24.09 6.00 5.02
CA ASP A 171 24.11 6.91 3.87
C ASP A 171 23.41 6.27 2.66
N GLN A 172 22.20 6.73 2.37
CA GLN A 172 21.40 6.26 1.24
C GLN A 172 21.83 6.87 -0.11
N LYS A 173 22.49 8.03 -0.06
CA LYS A 173 22.71 8.87 -1.25
C LYS A 173 23.43 8.16 -2.39
N PRO A 174 24.49 7.37 -2.17
CA PRO A 174 25.17 6.64 -3.24
C PRO A 174 24.30 5.56 -3.90
N TYR A 175 23.30 5.03 -3.21
CA TYR A 175 22.53 3.85 -3.62
C TYR A 175 21.12 4.18 -4.06
N ARG A 176 20.58 5.36 -3.72
CA ARG A 176 19.16 5.72 -3.92
C ARG A 176 18.70 5.56 -5.36
N ALA A 177 19.49 5.99 -6.32
CA ALA A 177 19.14 5.87 -7.74
C ALA A 177 19.00 4.40 -8.19
N ALA A 178 19.92 3.54 -7.75
CA ALA A 178 19.89 2.11 -8.08
C ALA A 178 18.72 1.38 -7.38
N ILE A 179 18.42 1.72 -6.14
CA ILE A 179 17.25 1.23 -5.42
C ILE A 179 15.97 1.63 -6.14
N ASN A 180 15.82 2.89 -6.54
CA ASN A 180 14.65 3.37 -7.30
C ASN A 180 14.50 2.63 -8.64
N ALA A 181 15.61 2.40 -9.35
CA ALA A 181 15.58 1.63 -10.61
C ALA A 181 15.11 0.19 -10.40
N LYS A 182 15.50 -0.46 -9.28
CA LYS A 182 15.04 -1.82 -8.94
C LYS A 182 13.55 -1.86 -8.61
N LEU A 183 13.06 -0.88 -7.86
CA LEU A 183 11.62 -0.73 -7.56
C LEU A 183 10.81 -0.47 -8.84
N GLN A 184 11.32 0.39 -9.74
CA GLN A 184 10.69 0.65 -11.01
C GLN A 184 10.58 -0.62 -11.87
N GLN A 185 11.65 -1.41 -11.99
CA GLN A 185 11.64 -2.69 -12.69
C GLN A 185 10.61 -3.66 -12.11
N ALA A 186 10.49 -3.71 -10.78
CA ALA A 186 9.49 -4.53 -10.11
C ALA A 186 8.06 -4.05 -10.42
N ALA A 187 7.82 -2.74 -10.40
CA ALA A 187 6.53 -2.15 -10.76
C ALA A 187 6.17 -2.45 -12.24
N GLU A 188 7.11 -2.31 -13.16
CA GLU A 188 6.94 -2.67 -14.58
C GLU A 188 6.60 -4.16 -14.76
N ARG A 189 7.22 -5.02 -13.95
CA ARG A 189 6.89 -6.44 -13.96
C ARG A 189 5.48 -6.71 -13.44
N CYS A 190 5.07 -6.06 -12.35
CA CYS A 190 3.72 -6.14 -11.80
C CYS A 190 2.66 -5.61 -12.79
N ALA A 191 2.95 -4.53 -13.51
CA ALA A 191 2.04 -3.93 -14.48
C ALA A 191 1.60 -4.90 -15.58
N LYS A 192 2.47 -5.84 -15.99
CA LYS A 192 2.14 -6.86 -17.01
C LYS A 192 1.00 -7.79 -16.59
N ASP A 193 0.79 -7.91 -15.30
CA ASP A 193 -0.27 -8.71 -14.69
C ASP A 193 -1.38 -7.84 -14.05
N ASN A 194 -1.40 -6.53 -14.35
CA ASN A 194 -2.30 -5.52 -13.77
C ASN A 194 -2.22 -5.42 -12.23
N ILE A 195 -1.06 -5.66 -11.65
CA ILE A 195 -0.82 -5.63 -10.22
C ILE A 195 -0.20 -4.29 -9.83
N ILE A 196 -0.66 -3.74 -8.72
CA ILE A 196 -0.11 -2.57 -8.05
C ILE A 196 0.98 -3.03 -7.09
N LEU A 197 2.15 -2.40 -7.17
CA LEU A 197 3.23 -2.57 -6.22
C LEU A 197 3.16 -1.45 -5.18
N LEU A 198 2.96 -1.82 -3.93
CA LEU A 198 2.80 -0.91 -2.79
C LEU A 198 4.12 -0.80 -2.02
N LEU A 199 4.77 0.35 -2.05
CA LEU A 199 5.89 0.63 -1.16
C LEU A 199 5.35 1.01 0.22
N GLU A 200 5.68 0.25 1.26
CA GLU A 200 5.41 0.66 2.63
C GLU A 200 6.53 1.59 3.14
N ASN A 201 6.13 2.73 3.72
CA ASN A 201 7.06 3.52 4.51
C ASN A 201 7.29 2.81 5.85
N GLU A 202 8.47 2.22 6.00
CA GLU A 202 8.86 1.41 7.15
C GLU A 202 10.10 2.01 7.82
N MET A 203 10.03 2.22 9.13
CA MET A 203 11.08 2.91 9.88
C MET A 203 12.46 2.24 9.79
N SER A 204 12.49 0.93 9.58
CA SER A 204 13.73 0.16 9.41
C SER A 204 14.22 0.10 7.95
N CYS A 205 13.47 0.68 6.99
CA CYS A 205 13.80 0.71 5.57
C CYS A 205 14.23 2.10 5.09
N ASN A 206 14.69 2.20 3.86
CA ASN A 206 15.23 3.47 3.33
C ASN A 206 14.15 4.56 3.15
N THR A 207 12.89 4.19 3.04
CA THR A 207 11.75 5.11 2.98
C THR A 207 10.88 4.90 4.21
N ALA A 208 10.78 5.90 5.09
CA ALA A 208 10.08 5.79 6.36
C ALA A 208 9.14 6.97 6.67
N THR A 209 9.38 8.14 6.10
CA THR A 209 8.58 9.35 6.36
C THR A 209 7.73 9.76 5.15
N GLY A 210 6.80 10.69 5.35
CA GLY A 210 6.02 11.25 4.24
C GLY A 210 6.87 11.98 3.20
N GLU A 211 7.91 12.69 3.63
CA GLU A 211 8.84 13.39 2.74
C GLU A 211 9.67 12.40 1.89
N GLU A 212 10.23 11.38 2.53
CA GLU A 212 10.95 10.31 1.81
C GLU A 212 10.03 9.60 0.83
N SER A 213 8.79 9.28 1.23
CA SER A 213 7.77 8.65 0.38
C SER A 213 7.42 9.51 -0.85
N ALA A 214 7.19 10.81 -0.65
CA ALA A 214 6.91 11.75 -1.74
C ALA A 214 8.08 11.82 -2.73
N THR A 215 9.33 11.81 -2.22
CA THR A 215 10.55 11.82 -3.03
C THR A 215 10.66 10.57 -3.91
N VAL A 216 10.42 9.39 -3.33
CA VAL A 216 10.47 8.11 -4.07
C VAL A 216 9.35 8.01 -5.10
N LEU A 217 8.12 8.38 -4.72
CA LEU A 217 6.99 8.39 -5.65
C LEU A 217 7.19 9.34 -6.84
N LYS A 218 7.85 10.47 -6.61
CA LYS A 218 8.24 11.41 -7.67
C LYS A 218 9.30 10.81 -8.59
N ALA A 219 10.27 10.08 -8.04
CA ALA A 219 11.34 9.45 -8.81
C ALA A 219 10.87 8.25 -9.64
N ILE A 220 9.79 7.58 -9.25
CA ILE A 220 9.22 6.41 -9.93
C ILE A 220 7.82 6.75 -10.44
N PRO A 221 7.66 7.18 -11.70
CA PRO A 221 6.39 7.71 -12.20
C PRO A 221 5.37 6.65 -12.59
N ASN A 222 5.69 5.37 -12.47
CA ASN A 222 4.80 4.26 -12.80
C ASN A 222 3.50 4.35 -12.01
N ARG A 223 2.35 4.40 -12.69
CA ARG A 223 1.03 4.54 -12.05
C ARG A 223 0.66 3.38 -11.14
N ASN A 224 1.17 2.19 -11.40
CA ASN A 224 0.97 1.00 -10.57
C ASN A 224 2.02 0.85 -9.45
N PHE A 225 2.92 1.82 -9.27
CA PHE A 225 3.77 1.93 -8.10
C PHE A 225 3.14 2.94 -7.15
N MET A 226 2.57 2.47 -6.06
CA MET A 226 1.83 3.29 -5.10
C MET A 226 2.40 3.13 -3.69
N LEU A 227 1.88 3.89 -2.75
CA LEU A 227 2.29 3.85 -1.35
C LEU A 227 1.31 2.99 -0.54
N ASN A 228 1.83 2.14 0.32
CA ASN A 228 1.16 1.72 1.54
C ASN A 228 1.57 2.71 2.64
N TRP A 229 0.69 3.65 2.95
CA TRP A 229 0.96 4.70 3.93
C TRP A 229 0.81 4.16 5.35
N ASP A 230 1.88 4.20 6.14
CA ASP A 230 1.88 3.87 7.56
C ASP A 230 2.26 5.08 8.41
N PRO A 231 1.27 5.82 8.93
CA PRO A 231 1.52 6.96 9.83
C PRO A 231 2.24 6.58 11.11
N GLY A 232 2.02 5.37 11.65
CA GLY A 232 2.67 4.90 12.87
C GLY A 232 4.17 4.70 12.70
N ASN A 233 4.60 4.16 11.57
CA ASN A 233 6.04 4.02 11.24
C ASN A 233 6.71 5.40 11.12
N ALA A 234 6.05 6.38 10.51
CA ALA A 234 6.57 7.75 10.43
C ALA A 234 6.65 8.41 11.82
N ALA A 235 5.64 8.24 12.65
CA ALA A 235 5.61 8.76 14.03
C ALA A 235 6.67 8.12 14.92
N ALA A 236 6.98 6.83 14.75
CA ALA A 236 8.01 6.11 15.48
C ALA A 236 9.42 6.71 15.27
N LEU A 237 9.66 7.36 14.14
CA LEU A 237 10.89 8.12 13.88
C LEU A 237 10.83 9.58 14.34
N GLY A 238 9.76 10.00 15.05
CA GLY A 238 9.58 11.37 15.51
C GLY A 238 9.10 12.33 14.41
N SER A 239 8.68 11.83 13.25
CA SER A 239 8.05 12.61 12.19
C SER A 239 6.59 12.92 12.57
N THR A 240 6.02 14.00 12.04
CA THR A 240 4.58 14.29 12.14
C THR A 240 3.87 13.72 10.89
N PRO A 241 3.21 12.52 11.00
CA PRO A 241 2.63 11.88 9.82
C PRO A 241 1.48 12.69 9.22
N TYR A 242 0.60 13.24 10.07
CA TYR A 242 -0.49 14.12 9.67
C TYR A 242 -0.48 15.40 10.53
N PRO A 243 -0.68 16.58 9.95
CA PRO A 243 -0.87 16.82 8.50
C PRO A 243 0.42 16.79 7.69
N THR A 244 1.58 17.06 8.27
CA THR A 244 2.84 17.42 7.60
C THR A 244 3.26 16.35 6.58
N GLY A 245 3.42 15.10 7.00
CA GLY A 245 3.89 14.02 6.12
C GLY A 245 2.88 13.69 5.02
N TYR A 246 1.61 13.53 5.41
CA TYR A 246 0.56 13.14 4.45
C TYR A 246 0.31 14.21 3.37
N GLU A 247 0.37 15.50 3.73
CA GLU A 247 0.10 16.57 2.76
C GLU A 247 1.17 16.67 1.66
N LEU A 248 2.35 16.11 1.85
CA LEU A 248 3.40 16.00 0.83
C LEU A 248 3.13 14.89 -0.21
N LEU A 249 2.28 13.91 0.13
CA LEU A 249 2.05 12.75 -0.73
C LEU A 249 1.19 13.09 -1.95
N PRO A 250 1.47 12.52 -3.14
CA PRO A 250 0.53 12.53 -4.25
C PRO A 250 -0.67 11.64 -3.90
N LYS A 251 -1.84 12.25 -3.67
CA LYS A 251 -3.02 11.59 -3.10
C LYS A 251 -3.52 10.42 -3.96
N ASP A 252 -3.43 10.55 -5.28
CA ASP A 252 -3.78 9.51 -6.26
C ASP A 252 -2.78 8.33 -6.29
N ARG A 253 -1.72 8.41 -5.50
CA ARG A 253 -0.68 7.38 -5.37
C ARG A 253 -0.67 6.71 -3.98
N VAL A 254 -1.61 7.03 -3.10
CA VAL A 254 -1.83 6.28 -1.84
C VAL A 254 -2.76 5.12 -2.16
N GLY A 255 -2.23 3.89 -2.17
CA GLY A 255 -2.94 2.70 -2.63
C GLY A 255 -3.35 1.75 -1.51
N HIS A 256 -2.85 1.95 -0.31
CA HIS A 256 -3.16 1.20 0.91
C HIS A 256 -2.78 2.07 2.12
N CYS A 257 -3.35 1.79 3.29
CA CYS A 257 -2.99 2.47 4.53
C CYS A 257 -2.99 1.50 5.71
N HIS A 258 -1.91 1.48 6.48
CA HIS A 258 -1.85 0.77 7.75
C HIS A 258 -2.29 1.66 8.91
N CYS A 259 -3.16 1.12 9.77
CA CYS A 259 -3.57 1.76 11.01
C CYS A 259 -2.70 1.24 12.15
N LYS A 260 -1.70 2.03 12.50
CA LYS A 260 -0.73 1.77 13.57
C LYS A 260 -0.57 3.02 14.41
N ASP A 261 -0.41 2.88 15.71
CA ASP A 261 -0.28 4.03 16.60
C ASP A 261 0.86 3.86 17.59
N VAL A 262 1.44 4.97 18.00
CA VAL A 262 2.59 5.03 18.90
C VAL A 262 2.39 6.12 19.97
N VAL A 263 2.96 5.91 21.13
CA VAL A 263 3.19 6.98 22.12
C VAL A 263 4.65 7.42 21.99
N SER A 264 4.85 8.64 21.52
CA SER A 264 6.19 9.23 21.44
C SER A 264 6.75 9.50 22.84
N LYS A 265 8.01 9.20 23.04
CA LYS A 265 8.77 9.40 24.28
C LYS A 265 9.93 10.36 24.05
N PRO A 266 10.54 10.92 25.12
CA PRO A 266 11.81 11.63 24.98
C PRO A 266 12.88 10.77 24.28
N ASP A 267 13.88 11.44 23.69
CA ASP A 267 15.03 10.80 23.03
C ASP A 267 14.68 9.95 21.80
N HIS A 268 13.65 10.35 21.05
CA HIS A 268 13.17 9.65 19.85
C HIS A 268 12.79 8.17 20.08
N LYS A 269 12.44 7.84 21.34
CA LYS A 269 11.87 6.55 21.71
C LYS A 269 10.36 6.56 21.52
N TYR A 270 9.78 5.38 21.42
CA TYR A 270 8.34 5.19 21.33
C TYR A 270 7.92 3.86 21.97
N ASP A 271 6.64 3.76 22.32
CA ASP A 271 5.96 2.49 22.55
C ASP A 271 4.82 2.37 21.55
N TRP A 272 4.54 1.16 21.09
CA TRP A 272 3.32 0.91 20.35
C TRP A 272 2.09 1.14 21.24
N ALA A 273 1.01 1.65 20.63
CA ALA A 273 -0.25 1.91 21.31
C ALA A 273 -1.42 1.34 20.51
N PRO A 274 -2.57 1.07 21.14
CA PRO A 274 -3.77 0.78 20.37
C PRO A 274 -4.19 2.02 19.57
N VAL A 275 -4.74 1.82 18.38
CA VAL A 275 -5.14 2.90 17.49
C VAL A 275 -6.12 3.87 18.19
N GLY A 276 -5.82 5.16 18.10
CA GLY A 276 -6.58 6.24 18.72
C GLY A 276 -6.23 6.51 20.18
N ALA A 277 -5.24 5.80 20.74
CA ALA A 277 -4.70 6.06 22.09
C ALA A 277 -3.24 6.54 22.09
N GLY A 278 -2.64 6.68 20.90
CA GLY A 278 -1.29 7.16 20.70
C GLY A 278 -1.20 8.63 20.31
N SER A 279 -0.11 8.96 19.63
CA SER A 279 0.24 10.33 19.22
C SER A 279 -0.14 10.66 17.78
N VAL A 280 -0.57 9.68 16.98
CA VAL A 280 -1.00 9.91 15.61
C VAL A 280 -2.38 10.57 15.59
N ASP A 281 -2.52 11.69 14.90
CA ASP A 281 -3.85 12.30 14.66
C ASP A 281 -4.65 11.48 13.65
N TRP A 282 -5.19 10.37 14.12
CA TRP A 282 -6.00 9.47 13.29
C TRP A 282 -7.33 10.10 12.86
N VAL A 283 -7.92 10.99 13.64
CA VAL A 283 -9.15 11.68 13.23
C VAL A 283 -8.88 12.57 12.02
N GLY A 284 -7.85 13.41 12.10
CA GLY A 284 -7.43 14.25 10.98
C GLY A 284 -6.99 13.43 9.76
N GLN A 285 -6.23 12.34 9.98
CA GLN A 285 -5.77 11.46 8.90
C GLN A 285 -6.94 10.78 8.19
N LEU A 286 -7.94 10.31 8.91
CA LEU A 286 -9.12 9.67 8.31
C LEU A 286 -9.96 10.65 7.50
N HIS A 287 -10.16 11.88 8.01
CA HIS A 287 -10.79 12.96 7.25
C HIS A 287 -10.04 13.27 5.95
N ALA A 288 -8.72 13.33 6.02
CA ALA A 288 -7.90 13.59 4.84
C ALA A 288 -7.98 12.45 3.80
N LEU A 289 -7.92 11.19 4.24
CA LEU A 289 -8.11 10.04 3.35
C LEU A 289 -9.49 10.09 2.66
N GLN A 290 -10.56 10.39 3.39
CA GLN A 290 -11.90 10.51 2.83
C GLN A 290 -12.02 11.71 1.88
N ARG A 291 -11.52 12.89 2.28
CA ARG A 291 -11.47 14.12 1.45
C ARG A 291 -10.80 13.87 0.11
N ASP A 292 -9.71 13.11 0.12
CA ASP A 292 -8.87 12.85 -1.06
C ASP A 292 -9.33 11.63 -1.87
N GLY A 293 -10.49 11.05 -1.53
CA GLY A 293 -11.12 9.97 -2.28
C GLY A 293 -10.45 8.61 -2.12
N PHE A 294 -9.69 8.38 -1.05
CA PHE A 294 -9.12 7.08 -0.75
C PHE A 294 -10.24 6.05 -0.50
N HIS A 295 -10.17 4.91 -1.19
CA HIS A 295 -11.20 3.86 -1.15
C HIS A 295 -10.59 2.45 -1.15
N TYR A 296 -9.31 2.34 -0.83
CA TYR A 296 -8.55 1.09 -0.80
C TYR A 296 -8.53 0.48 0.61
N GLY A 297 -7.60 -0.45 0.83
CA GLY A 297 -7.42 -1.10 2.13
C GLY A 297 -6.99 -0.11 3.20
N LEU A 298 -7.77 -0.06 4.28
CA LEU A 298 -7.42 0.58 5.55
C LEU A 298 -7.28 -0.54 6.57
N SER A 299 -6.04 -0.97 6.83
CA SER A 299 -5.75 -2.23 7.50
C SER A 299 -5.12 -2.01 8.86
N LEU A 300 -5.69 -2.62 9.89
CA LEU A 300 -5.13 -2.56 11.24
C LEU A 300 -3.84 -3.40 11.32
N GLU A 301 -2.75 -2.76 11.74
CA GLU A 301 -1.48 -3.37 12.13
C GLU A 301 -1.07 -2.87 13.52
N THR A 302 -1.50 -3.55 14.58
CA THR A 302 -1.40 -2.95 15.92
C THR A 302 0.00 -2.97 16.52
N HIS A 303 0.80 -4.00 16.32
CA HIS A 303 2.09 -4.25 17.02
C HIS A 303 2.07 -4.09 18.55
N TRP A 304 1.04 -3.44 19.10
CA TRP A 304 0.85 -3.30 20.53
C TRP A 304 0.49 -4.64 21.20
N ARG A 305 1.02 -4.91 22.39
CA ARG A 305 0.84 -6.20 23.08
C ARG A 305 0.50 -6.02 24.58
N GLY A 306 -0.17 -4.91 24.92
CA GLY A 306 -0.55 -4.61 26.30
C GLY A 306 -1.32 -5.73 27.04
N PRO A 307 -2.35 -6.36 26.42
CA PRO A 307 -3.07 -7.49 27.01
C PRO A 307 -2.30 -8.84 27.01
N GLY A 308 -1.09 -8.88 26.43
CA GLY A 308 -0.21 -10.05 26.45
C GLY A 308 -0.39 -11.03 25.28
N THR A 309 -1.53 -11.02 24.57
CA THR A 309 -1.75 -11.89 23.40
C THR A 309 -2.04 -11.06 22.15
N PRO A 310 -1.67 -11.54 20.95
CA PRO A 310 -1.99 -10.84 19.69
C PRO A 310 -3.50 -10.65 19.53
N GLU A 311 -4.32 -11.69 19.71
CA GLU A 311 -5.78 -11.59 19.57
C GLU A 311 -6.38 -10.52 20.50
N ALA A 312 -6.06 -10.55 21.80
CA ALA A 312 -6.59 -9.58 22.75
C ALA A 312 -6.15 -8.14 22.42
N SER A 313 -4.90 -7.98 21.98
CA SER A 313 -4.35 -6.67 21.57
C SER A 313 -5.05 -6.14 20.32
N THR A 314 -5.28 -7.00 19.32
CA THR A 314 -5.97 -6.63 18.08
C THR A 314 -7.42 -6.27 18.34
N ARG A 315 -8.11 -6.95 19.25
CA ARG A 315 -9.49 -6.59 19.65
C ARG A 315 -9.55 -5.17 20.23
N VAL A 316 -8.67 -4.83 21.15
CA VAL A 316 -8.61 -3.48 21.74
C VAL A 316 -8.28 -2.42 20.68
N SER A 317 -7.31 -2.70 19.80
CA SER A 317 -6.93 -1.77 18.72
C SER A 317 -8.04 -1.61 17.67
N MET A 318 -8.78 -2.67 17.33
CA MET A 318 -9.92 -2.61 16.42
C MET A 318 -11.05 -1.77 17.01
N ASP A 319 -11.37 -1.94 18.29
CA ASP A 319 -12.32 -1.08 19.00
C ASP A 319 -11.89 0.38 19.01
N GLY A 320 -10.59 0.64 19.21
CA GLY A 320 -10.00 1.96 19.12
C GLY A 320 -10.15 2.58 17.73
N LEU A 321 -9.85 1.83 16.68
CA LEU A 321 -10.02 2.26 15.29
C LEU A 321 -11.49 2.57 14.96
N LYS A 322 -12.43 1.71 15.35
CA LYS A 322 -13.87 1.94 15.15
C LYS A 322 -14.37 3.20 15.88
N LYS A 323 -13.94 3.41 17.12
CA LYS A 323 -14.23 4.64 17.87
C LYS A 323 -13.65 5.87 17.18
N THR A 324 -12.47 5.77 16.62
CA THR A 324 -11.81 6.87 15.90
C THR A 324 -12.51 7.18 14.58
N LEU A 325 -12.95 6.16 13.83
CA LEU A 325 -13.81 6.33 12.65
C LEU A 325 -15.12 7.05 13.03
N THR A 326 -15.76 6.63 14.11
CA THR A 326 -16.99 7.30 14.62
C THR A 326 -16.73 8.77 14.99
N LYS A 327 -15.61 9.08 15.67
CA LYS A 327 -15.21 10.47 15.98
C LYS A 327 -14.97 11.30 14.73
N ALA A 328 -14.47 10.67 13.66
CA ALA A 328 -14.31 11.29 12.35
C ALA A 328 -15.63 11.36 11.55
N GLY A 329 -16.78 10.95 12.11
CA GLY A 329 -18.05 10.96 11.41
C GLY A 329 -18.12 9.97 10.24
N ILE A 330 -17.27 8.96 10.22
CA ILE A 330 -17.17 7.94 9.18
C ILE A 330 -17.86 6.67 9.68
N SER A 331 -18.88 6.25 8.95
CA SER A 331 -19.58 5.00 9.22
C SER A 331 -18.86 3.83 8.53
N CYS A 332 -18.51 2.81 9.29
CA CYS A 332 -17.96 1.56 8.80
C CYS A 332 -18.54 0.36 9.56
#